data_7f12036c6bf6df8b1e6f46e3fbae793a
#
_entry.id   7f12036c6bf6df8b1e6f46e3fbae793a
#
_cell.length_a   1.000
_cell.length_b   1.000
_cell.length_c   1.000
_cell.angle_alpha   90.00
_cell.angle_beta   90.00
_cell.angle_gamma   90.00
#
_symmetry.space_group_name_H-M   'P 1'
#
loop_
_entity.id
_entity.type
_entity.pdbx_description
1 polymer ?
#
loop_
_entity_poly.entity_id
_entity_poly.type
_entity_poly.pdbx_seq_one_letter_code
_entity_poly.pdbx_strand_id
1 'polypeptide(L)'
;RLRKNGETFELTKKLALSTTDASIQEEQILVLTAEEYQFFAQLEGKKIHKTRYRYEYLPGEFAEIDVFQSALSWLVLVDFEFQDLAQKDNFSKPERCWWDITQDATIAWGILAGKSYQDILPLIQKYDYTPLFLT
;
A
#
# COMPACT_ATOMS: atom_id res chain seq x y z
N ARG A 1 9.47 1.26 8.19
CA ARG A 1 8.25 0.49 8.44
C ARG A 1 8.63 -0.89 8.97
N LEU A 2 8.06 -1.28 10.09
CA LEU A 2 8.12 -2.64 10.60
C LEU A 2 6.97 -3.45 9.99
N ARG A 3 7.24 -4.65 9.47
CA ARG A 3 6.25 -5.51 8.81
C ARG A 3 6.35 -6.94 9.34
N LYS A 4 5.19 -7.56 9.57
CA LYS A 4 5.05 -9.01 9.67
C LYS A 4 4.18 -9.49 8.52
N ASN A 5 4.64 -10.49 7.78
CA ASN A 5 3.91 -11.13 6.71
C ASN A 5 4.04 -12.66 6.86
N GLY A 6 3.00 -13.31 7.40
CA GLY A 6 3.11 -14.69 7.84
C GLY A 6 4.23 -14.87 8.85
N GLU A 7 5.21 -15.70 8.52
CA GLU A 7 6.39 -15.98 9.36
C GLU A 7 7.61 -15.10 8.99
N THR A 8 7.45 -14.14 8.07
CA THR A 8 8.53 -13.24 7.66
C THR A 8 8.41 -11.91 8.40
N PHE A 9 9.51 -11.44 8.95
CA PHE A 9 9.61 -10.18 9.67
C PHE A 9 10.61 -9.26 8.99
N GLU A 10 10.24 -8.01 8.78
CA GLU A 10 11.06 -7.06 8.00
C GLU A 10 11.01 -5.66 8.59
N LEU A 11 12.14 -4.97 8.52
CA LEU A 11 12.25 -3.53 8.68
C LEU A 11 12.54 -2.92 7.30
N THR A 12 11.61 -2.14 6.77
CA THR A 12 11.71 -1.52 5.44
C THR A 12 11.89 -0.01 5.57
N LYS A 13 12.88 0.53 4.87
CA LYS A 13 13.04 1.96 4.63
C LYS A 13 12.76 2.25 3.17
N LYS A 14 11.82 3.17 2.90
CA LYS A 14 11.54 3.67 1.56
C LYS A 14 12.13 5.06 1.40
N LEU A 15 12.84 5.27 0.31
CA LEU A 15 13.43 6.55 -0.07
C LEU A 15 12.84 6.98 -1.41
N ALA A 16 12.20 8.14 -1.44
CA ALA A 16 11.79 8.73 -2.71
C ALA A 16 13.03 9.15 -3.50
N LEU A 17 13.16 8.69 -4.73
CA LEU A 17 14.25 9.06 -5.65
C LEU A 17 13.89 10.26 -6.52
N SER A 18 12.62 10.63 -6.56
CA SER A 18 12.12 11.78 -7.30
C SER A 18 11.25 12.66 -6.42
N THR A 19 11.33 13.97 -6.62
CA THR A 19 10.46 14.96 -5.98
C THR A 19 9.16 15.20 -6.76
N THR A 20 9.10 14.74 -8.01
CA THR A 20 7.97 14.98 -8.91
C THR A 20 7.22 13.72 -9.29
N ASP A 21 7.78 12.54 -9.02
CA ASP A 21 7.14 11.25 -9.32
C ASP A 21 7.22 10.32 -8.09
N ALA A 22 6.11 10.18 -7.40
CA ALA A 22 5.98 9.36 -6.20
C ALA A 22 6.10 7.85 -6.46
N SER A 23 6.02 7.40 -7.71
CA SER A 23 6.16 5.99 -8.09
C SER A 23 7.62 5.53 -8.12
N ILE A 24 8.60 6.45 -8.13
CA ILE A 24 10.03 6.12 -8.19
C ILE A 24 10.60 6.11 -6.76
N GLN A 25 10.77 4.92 -6.20
CA GLN A 25 11.24 4.73 -4.83
C GLN A 25 12.33 3.67 -4.76
N GLU A 26 13.29 3.86 -3.86
CA GLU A 26 14.23 2.82 -3.44
C GLU A 26 13.73 2.20 -2.13
N GLU A 27 13.74 0.88 -2.04
CA GLU A 27 13.46 0.17 -0.81
C GLU A 27 14.74 -0.50 -0.27
N GLN A 28 15.01 -0.26 0.99
CA GLN A 28 16.02 -1.00 1.76
C GLN A 28 15.31 -1.89 2.75
N ILE A 29 15.50 -3.20 2.62
CA ILE A 29 14.82 -4.21 3.43
C ILE A 29 15.85 -4.92 4.30
N LEU A 30 15.60 -4.93 5.61
CA LEU A 30 16.32 -5.72 6.59
C LEU A 30 15.39 -6.85 7.08
N VAL A 31 15.80 -8.08 6.84
CA VAL A 31 15.08 -9.24 7.38
C VAL A 31 15.43 -9.37 8.87
N LEU A 32 14.40 -9.55 9.68
CA LEU A 32 14.52 -9.66 11.14
C LEU A 32 14.20 -11.09 11.61
N THR A 33 14.77 -11.45 12.73
CA THR A 33 14.28 -12.59 13.53
C THR A 33 12.96 -12.24 14.22
N ALA A 34 12.24 -13.24 14.70
CA ALA A 34 11.02 -13.03 15.49
C ALA A 34 11.30 -12.21 16.77
N GLU A 35 12.45 -12.40 17.40
CA GLU A 35 12.87 -11.71 18.61
C GLU A 35 13.14 -10.23 18.33
N GLU A 36 13.89 -9.93 17.27
CA GLU A 36 14.15 -8.54 16.82
C GLU A 36 12.84 -7.82 16.46
N TYR A 37 11.94 -8.52 15.76
CA TYR A 37 10.62 -7.96 15.47
C TYR A 37 9.85 -7.62 16.74
N GLN A 38 9.83 -8.52 17.73
CA GLN A 38 9.14 -8.28 19.01
C GLN A 38 9.74 -7.07 19.75
N PHE A 39 11.05 -6.92 19.71
CA PHE A 39 11.71 -5.76 20.30
C PHE A 39 11.25 -4.45 19.64
N PHE A 40 11.28 -4.38 18.32
CA PHE A 40 10.83 -3.18 17.58
C PHE A 40 9.32 -2.94 17.68
N ALA A 41 8.51 -4.00 17.79
CA ALA A 41 7.06 -3.92 17.92
C ALA A 41 6.57 -3.26 19.23
N GLN A 42 7.45 -3.18 20.24
CA GLN A 42 7.18 -2.49 21.51
C GLN A 42 7.27 -0.95 21.37
N LEU A 43 7.96 -0.48 20.35
CA LEU A 43 8.06 0.96 20.11
C LEU A 43 6.69 1.51 19.73
N GLU A 44 6.35 2.68 20.25
CA GLU A 44 5.15 3.39 19.86
C GLU A 44 5.18 3.72 18.37
N GLY A 45 4.08 3.48 17.70
CA GLY A 45 3.98 3.73 16.27
C GLY A 45 2.56 3.60 15.73
N LYS A 46 2.35 4.24 14.60
CA LYS A 46 1.10 4.13 13.86
C LYS A 46 0.99 2.75 13.23
N LYS A 47 -0.17 2.12 13.33
CA LYS A 47 -0.43 0.77 12.82
C LYS A 47 -1.43 0.79 11.68
N ILE A 48 -1.27 -0.15 10.77
CA ILE A 48 -2.17 -0.41 9.66
C ILE A 48 -2.30 -1.92 9.46
N HIS A 49 -3.52 -2.40 9.33
CA HIS A 49 -3.80 -3.80 9.04
C HIS A 49 -4.42 -3.93 7.67
N LYS A 50 -3.92 -4.88 6.88
CA LYS A 50 -4.45 -5.21 5.56
C LYS A 50 -4.16 -6.65 5.22
N THR A 51 -5.00 -7.23 4.37
CA THR A 51 -4.69 -8.46 3.64
C THR A 51 -4.32 -8.08 2.22
N ARG A 52 -3.18 -8.59 1.75
CA ARG A 52 -2.71 -8.37 0.38
C ARG A 52 -2.95 -9.62 -0.44
N TYR A 53 -3.64 -9.44 -1.56
CA TYR A 53 -3.87 -10.46 -2.57
C TYR A 53 -3.04 -10.13 -3.80
N ARG A 54 -2.32 -11.11 -4.33
CA ARG A 54 -1.62 -10.99 -5.61
C ARG A 54 -2.52 -11.52 -6.71
N TYR A 55 -2.80 -10.70 -7.71
CA TYR A 55 -3.69 -11.00 -8.81
C TYR A 55 -2.96 -10.82 -10.14
N GLU A 56 -2.92 -11.88 -10.96
CA GLU A 56 -2.40 -11.81 -12.32
C GLU A 56 -3.49 -11.23 -13.22
N TYR A 57 -3.32 -9.98 -13.67
CA TYR A 57 -4.32 -9.29 -14.49
C TYR A 57 -4.03 -9.41 -15.99
N LEU A 58 -2.77 -9.63 -16.38
CA LEU A 58 -2.30 -10.03 -17.70
C LEU A 58 -1.22 -11.09 -17.56
N PRO A 59 -0.96 -11.94 -18.56
CA PRO A 59 0.06 -12.97 -18.47
C PRO A 59 1.43 -12.43 -18.03
N GLY A 60 1.89 -12.85 -16.85
CA GLY A 60 3.13 -12.41 -16.25
C GLY A 60 3.10 -11.05 -15.58
N GLU A 61 1.97 -10.33 -15.60
CA GLU A 61 1.81 -9.02 -14.94
C GLU A 61 0.87 -9.12 -13.74
N PHE A 62 1.29 -8.57 -12.62
CA PHE A 62 0.61 -8.73 -11.35
C PHE A 62 0.20 -7.39 -10.74
N ALA A 63 -0.97 -7.41 -10.13
CA ALA A 63 -1.45 -6.37 -9.25
C ALA A 63 -1.47 -6.86 -7.80
N GLU A 64 -1.19 -5.99 -6.87
CA GLU A 64 -1.33 -6.23 -5.44
C GLU A 64 -2.58 -5.52 -4.92
N ILE A 65 -3.59 -6.30 -4.54
CA ILE A 65 -4.87 -5.80 -4.03
C ILE A 65 -4.79 -5.78 -2.51
N ASP A 66 -4.77 -4.62 -1.94
CA ASP A 66 -4.72 -4.38 -0.50
C ASP A 66 -6.11 -4.10 0.06
N VAL A 67 -6.64 -5.07 0.77
CA VAL A 67 -7.90 -4.99 1.48
C VAL A 67 -7.62 -4.60 2.93
N PHE A 68 -7.98 -3.39 3.29
CA PHE A 68 -7.74 -2.88 4.63
C PHE A 68 -8.70 -3.47 5.65
N GLN A 69 -8.23 -3.55 6.87
CA GLN A 69 -8.94 -4.15 8.00
C GLN A 69 -8.98 -3.20 9.20
N SER A 70 -9.73 -3.58 10.22
CA SER A 70 -9.85 -2.82 11.47
C SER A 70 -10.32 -1.39 11.23
N ALA A 71 -9.56 -0.39 11.66
CA ALA A 71 -9.92 1.02 11.60
C ALA A 71 -10.12 1.56 10.17
N LEU A 72 -9.52 0.91 9.15
CA LEU A 72 -9.64 1.26 7.73
C LEU A 72 -10.47 0.24 6.94
N SER A 73 -11.30 -0.57 7.60
CA SER A 73 -12.21 -1.49 6.91
C SER A 73 -13.00 -0.74 5.83
N TRP A 74 -13.29 -1.46 4.72
CA TRP A 74 -13.96 -0.99 3.49
C TRP A 74 -13.08 -0.19 2.52
N LEU A 75 -11.83 0.13 2.86
CA LEU A 75 -10.87 0.67 1.91
C LEU A 75 -10.18 -0.48 1.17
N VAL A 76 -10.11 -0.37 -0.15
CA VAL A 76 -9.33 -1.26 -1.02
C VAL A 76 -8.46 -0.40 -1.92
N LEU A 77 -7.17 -0.69 -1.96
CA LEU A 77 -6.22 -0.07 -2.87
C LEU A 77 -5.57 -1.14 -3.73
N VAL A 78 -5.20 -0.76 -4.95
CA VAL A 78 -4.51 -1.66 -5.89
C VAL A 78 -3.19 -1.03 -6.28
N ASP A 79 -2.10 -1.75 -6.06
CA ASP A 79 -0.76 -1.38 -6.50
C ASP A 79 -0.37 -2.19 -7.73
N PHE A 80 0.15 -1.53 -8.76
CA PHE A 80 0.76 -2.16 -9.93
C PHE A 80 2.27 -1.98 -9.83
N GLU A 81 3.00 -3.09 -9.86
CA GLU A 81 4.46 -3.07 -9.82
C GLU A 81 5.01 -3.25 -11.24
N PHE A 82 5.97 -2.41 -11.61
CA PHE A 82 6.61 -2.44 -12.92
C PHE A 82 8.07 -2.84 -12.77
N GLN A 83 8.56 -3.64 -13.70
CA GLN A 83 9.95 -4.09 -13.72
C GLN A 83 10.89 -2.98 -14.20
N ASP A 84 10.39 -2.09 -15.05
CA ASP A 84 11.13 -0.96 -15.60
C ASP A 84 10.21 0.22 -15.97
N LEU A 85 10.83 1.33 -16.36
CA LEU A 85 10.10 2.54 -16.74
C LEU A 85 9.30 2.35 -18.03
N ALA A 86 9.77 1.50 -18.97
CA ALA A 86 9.07 1.28 -20.22
C ALA A 86 7.73 0.55 -19.98
N GLN A 87 7.70 -0.43 -19.07
CA GLN A 87 6.47 -1.10 -18.66
C GLN A 87 5.50 -0.11 -18.00
N LYS A 88 6.01 0.76 -17.10
CA LYS A 88 5.21 1.81 -16.47
C LYS A 88 4.62 2.77 -17.50
N ASP A 89 5.41 3.26 -18.46
CA ASP A 89 5.00 4.26 -19.44
C ASP A 89 3.97 3.71 -20.44
N ASN A 90 3.98 2.40 -20.67
CA ASN A 90 3.01 1.70 -21.52
C ASN A 90 1.77 1.20 -20.74
N PHE A 91 1.75 1.35 -19.43
CA PHE A 91 0.64 0.88 -18.60
C PHE A 91 -0.63 1.67 -18.83
N SER A 92 -1.72 0.95 -19.04
CA SER A 92 -3.06 1.51 -19.06
C SER A 92 -3.85 0.99 -17.86
N LYS A 93 -4.33 1.91 -17.05
CA LYS A 93 -5.14 1.58 -15.85
C LYS A 93 -6.34 0.72 -16.26
N PRO A 94 -6.54 -0.48 -15.68
CA PRO A 94 -7.71 -1.31 -15.94
C PRO A 94 -9.02 -0.57 -15.60
N GLU A 95 -10.07 -0.81 -16.37
CA GLU A 95 -11.40 -0.17 -16.16
C GLU A 95 -11.99 -0.45 -14.77
N ARG A 96 -11.62 -1.59 -14.17
CA ARG A 96 -12.05 -1.96 -12.80
C ARG A 96 -11.40 -1.11 -11.70
N CYS A 97 -10.31 -0.40 -12.02
CA CYS A 97 -9.69 0.57 -11.13
C CYS A 97 -10.30 1.95 -11.42
N TRP A 98 -11.08 2.46 -10.50
CA TRP A 98 -11.85 3.69 -10.73
C TRP A 98 -10.95 4.91 -10.87
N TRP A 99 -9.97 5.07 -9.99
CA TRP A 99 -9.12 6.25 -9.93
C TRP A 99 -7.65 5.89 -9.83
N ASP A 100 -6.81 6.67 -10.53
CA ASP A 100 -5.37 6.68 -10.30
C ASP A 100 -5.05 7.71 -9.20
N ILE A 101 -4.52 7.23 -8.10
CA ILE A 101 -4.16 8.03 -6.93
C ILE A 101 -2.65 8.04 -6.68
N THR A 102 -1.84 7.61 -7.63
CA THR A 102 -0.38 7.43 -7.50
C THR A 102 0.31 8.71 -7.01
N GLN A 103 -0.14 9.87 -7.49
CA GLN A 103 0.45 11.16 -7.12
C GLN A 103 -0.25 11.82 -5.92
N ASP A 104 -1.26 11.18 -5.32
CA ASP A 104 -1.93 11.70 -4.14
C ASP A 104 -1.23 11.29 -2.85
N ALA A 105 -0.30 12.13 -2.41
CA ALA A 105 0.44 11.89 -1.17
C ALA A 105 -0.47 11.75 0.08
N THR A 106 -1.71 12.26 0.04
CA THR A 106 -2.63 12.16 1.19
C THR A 106 -3.18 10.76 1.43
N ILE A 107 -3.09 9.88 0.42
CA ILE A 107 -3.51 8.46 0.49
C ILE A 107 -2.30 7.51 0.61
N ALA A 108 -1.10 8.06 0.72
CA ALA A 108 0.10 7.24 0.92
C ALA A 108 0.03 6.44 2.25
N TRP A 109 0.56 5.23 2.25
CA TRP A 109 0.55 4.30 3.39
C TRP A 109 0.97 4.93 4.72
N GLY A 110 2.01 5.76 4.71
CA GLY A 110 2.50 6.43 5.90
C GLY A 110 1.51 7.46 6.47
N ILE A 111 0.66 7.99 5.63
CA ILE A 111 -0.40 8.94 6.01
C ILE A 111 -1.63 8.19 6.52
N LEU A 112 -1.97 7.05 5.92
CA LEU A 112 -3.12 6.22 6.34
C LEU A 112 -2.87 5.52 7.67
N ALA A 113 -1.62 5.22 8.01
CA ALA A 113 -1.28 4.53 9.24
C ALA A 113 -1.75 5.33 10.48
N GLY A 114 -2.48 4.64 11.35
CA GLY A 114 -3.05 5.22 12.59
C GLY A 114 -4.31 6.05 12.38
N LYS A 115 -4.85 6.11 11.15
CA LYS A 115 -6.14 6.75 10.87
C LYS A 115 -7.28 5.73 10.91
N SER A 116 -8.49 6.23 11.13
CA SER A 116 -9.74 5.50 10.91
C SER A 116 -10.32 5.80 9.53
N TYR A 117 -11.30 5.00 9.11
CA TYR A 117 -12.03 5.27 7.86
C TYR A 117 -12.70 6.65 7.88
N GLN A 118 -13.22 7.11 9.04
CA GLN A 118 -13.80 8.42 9.19
C GLN A 118 -12.78 9.56 8.97
N ASP A 119 -11.54 9.36 9.42
CA ASP A 119 -10.49 10.36 9.24
C ASP A 119 -10.08 10.51 7.76
N ILE A 120 -10.20 9.44 6.97
CA ILE A 120 -9.84 9.46 5.55
C ILE A 120 -11.01 9.77 4.64
N LEU A 121 -12.23 9.71 5.13
CA LEU A 121 -13.44 9.93 4.34
C LEU A 121 -13.37 11.24 3.51
N PRO A 122 -12.97 12.39 4.05
CA PRO A 122 -12.83 13.62 3.25
C PRO A 122 -11.78 13.52 2.13
N LEU A 123 -10.76 12.66 2.32
CA LEU A 123 -9.68 12.47 1.34
C LEU A 123 -10.12 11.63 0.15
N ILE A 124 -11.01 10.65 0.38
CA ILE A 124 -11.48 9.71 -0.65
C ILE A 124 -12.79 10.14 -1.30
N GLN A 125 -13.56 11.04 -0.67
CA GLN A 125 -14.80 11.59 -1.24
C GLN A 125 -14.57 12.29 -2.58
N LYS A 126 -13.43 12.94 -2.77
CA LYS A 126 -13.09 13.59 -4.05
C LYS A 126 -12.96 12.60 -5.22
N TYR A 127 -12.88 11.32 -4.92
CA TYR A 127 -12.81 10.23 -5.90
C TYR A 127 -14.14 9.47 -6.02
N ASP A 128 -15.24 9.96 -5.45
CA ASP A 128 -16.54 9.26 -5.40
C ASP A 128 -16.42 7.81 -4.94
N TYR A 129 -15.47 7.56 -4.01
CA TYR A 129 -15.16 6.21 -3.53
C TYR A 129 -16.37 5.61 -2.80
N THR A 130 -16.80 4.46 -3.27
CA THR A 130 -17.85 3.67 -2.59
C THR A 130 -17.21 2.57 -1.74
N PRO A 131 -17.53 2.46 -0.44
CA PRO A 131 -17.02 1.41 0.43
C PRO A 131 -17.28 0.02 -0.14
N LEU A 132 -16.24 -0.83 -0.15
CA LEU A 132 -16.35 -2.20 -0.63
C LEU A 132 -16.56 -3.14 0.56
N PHE A 133 -17.69 -3.83 0.57
CA PHE A 133 -18.01 -4.85 1.54
C PHE A 133 -17.66 -6.20 0.95
N LEU A 134 -16.63 -6.84 1.51
CA LEU A 134 -16.35 -8.24 1.19
C LEU A 134 -17.27 -9.11 2.06
N THR A 135 -18.21 -9.78 1.42
CA THR A 135 -19.09 -10.77 2.05
C THR A 135 -18.43 -12.13 2.10
#